data_cf097f6a325def8e5030ad06fa8fc0a3
#
_entry.id   cf097f6a325def8e5030ad06fa8fc0a3
#
_cell.length_a   1.000
_cell.length_b   1.000
_cell.length_c   1.000
_cell.angle_alpha   90.00
_cell.angle_beta   90.00
_cell.angle_gamma   90.00
#
_symmetry.space_group_name_H-M   'P 1'
#
loop_
_entity.id
_entity.type
_entity.pdbx_description
1 polymer ?
#
loop_
_entity_poly.entity_id
_entity_poly.type
_entity_poly.pdbx_seq_one_letter_code
_entity_poly.pdbx_strand_id
1 'polypeptide(L)'
;FSIIESYFQGKHLECSVRHQIESYNHFVNYQIQRTIQMFNPVSIHSENDYVPEKDKYFLEVEISFHNFKLYPPQIHENNGATKTMFPQEAKLRNFSYSSTMTVDIHIKYIIRNTEQMETTKTIEKVIPKINIGKMPIMLKSAICILKQNQHLSPRETGECSVDSGGYFIIKGSEKTVLGQERAAENRIYCFDGKNTSKWSWFAEFKSVPDYK
;
A
#
# COMPACT_ATOMS: atom_id res chain seq x y z
N PHE A 1 -15.96 2.85 38.17
CA PHE A 1 -15.51 3.86 37.17
C PHE A 1 -13.97 4.00 37.17
N SER A 2 -13.29 4.06 38.33
CA SER A 2 -11.83 4.22 38.40
C SER A 2 -11.02 3.13 37.68
N ILE A 3 -11.48 1.88 37.67
CA ILE A 3 -10.82 0.78 36.93
C ILE A 3 -10.93 0.97 35.44
N ILE A 4 -12.10 1.36 34.94
CA ILE A 4 -12.32 1.64 33.48
C ILE A 4 -11.50 2.85 33.06
N GLU A 5 -11.49 3.90 33.86
CA GLU A 5 -10.73 5.10 33.62
C GLU A 5 -9.22 4.81 33.59
N SER A 6 -8.71 4.02 34.57
CA SER A 6 -7.32 3.56 34.59
C SER A 6 -6.95 2.70 33.38
N TYR A 7 -7.89 1.88 32.87
CA TYR A 7 -7.67 1.07 31.66
C TYR A 7 -7.48 1.94 30.41
N PHE A 8 -8.23 3.03 30.28
CA PHE A 8 -8.13 3.96 29.15
C PHE A 8 -7.09 5.07 29.34
N GLN A 9 -6.52 5.22 30.52
CA GLN A 9 -5.40 6.13 30.76
C GLN A 9 -4.09 5.54 30.22
N GLY A 10 -3.38 6.28 29.37
CA GLY A 10 -2.08 5.90 28.83
C GLY A 10 -2.15 5.18 27.45
N LYS A 11 -1.20 4.29 27.19
CA LYS A 11 -1.03 3.59 25.90
C LYS A 11 -2.20 2.68 25.51
N HIS A 12 -3.17 2.47 26.38
CA HIS A 12 -4.29 1.55 26.14
C HIS A 12 -5.30 2.05 25.09
N LEU A 13 -5.35 3.35 24.82
CA LEU A 13 -6.21 3.90 23.76
C LEU A 13 -5.89 3.31 22.38
N GLU A 14 -4.64 2.97 22.12
CA GLU A 14 -4.21 2.40 20.84
C GLU A 14 -4.51 0.88 20.74
N CYS A 15 -4.81 0.19 21.84
CA CYS A 15 -4.97 -1.27 21.84
C CYS A 15 -6.06 -1.75 20.87
N SER A 16 -7.17 -1.03 20.76
CA SER A 16 -8.30 -1.40 19.90
C SER A 16 -8.00 -1.25 18.40
N VAL A 17 -7.06 -0.39 18.02
CA VAL A 17 -6.73 -0.07 16.62
C VAL A 17 -5.29 -0.40 16.24
N ARG A 18 -4.52 -0.92 17.18
CA ARG A 18 -3.09 -1.24 17.00
C ARG A 18 -2.85 -2.16 15.82
N HIS A 19 -3.65 -3.20 15.66
CA HIS A 19 -3.53 -4.15 14.57
C HIS A 19 -3.69 -3.48 13.19
N GLN A 20 -4.58 -2.49 13.06
CA GLN A 20 -4.77 -1.73 11.82
C GLN A 20 -3.58 -0.83 11.54
N ILE A 21 -3.13 -0.08 12.55
CA ILE A 21 -1.98 0.84 12.42
C ILE A 21 -0.70 0.08 12.09
N GLU A 22 -0.43 -1.05 12.76
CA GLU A 22 0.75 -1.88 12.50
C GLU A 22 0.70 -2.51 11.11
N SER A 23 -0.45 -3.03 10.68
CA SER A 23 -0.65 -3.56 9.33
C SER A 23 -0.42 -2.50 8.26
N TYR A 24 -0.97 -1.30 8.44
CA TYR A 24 -0.77 -0.19 7.53
C TYR A 24 0.70 0.27 7.48
N ASN A 25 1.36 0.39 8.62
CA ASN A 25 2.78 0.73 8.69
C ASN A 25 3.66 -0.32 7.99
N HIS A 26 3.37 -1.60 8.20
CA HIS A 26 4.06 -2.69 7.51
C HIS A 26 3.86 -2.62 5.99
N PHE A 27 2.63 -2.34 5.55
CA PHE A 27 2.33 -2.15 4.13
C PHE A 27 3.15 -1.01 3.52
N VAL A 28 3.15 0.17 4.16
CA VAL A 28 3.85 1.37 3.66
C VAL A 28 5.37 1.18 3.65
N ASN A 29 5.93 0.61 4.72
CA ASN A 29 7.38 0.52 4.89
C ASN A 29 8.02 -0.61 4.08
N TYR A 30 7.30 -1.70 3.84
CA TYR A 30 7.88 -2.91 3.25
C TYR A 30 7.13 -3.42 2.02
N GLN A 31 5.80 -3.56 2.09
CA GLN A 31 5.06 -4.26 1.05
C GLN A 31 4.97 -3.48 -0.26
N ILE A 32 4.82 -2.17 -0.22
CA ILE A 32 4.76 -1.35 -1.45
C ILE A 32 6.05 -1.52 -2.26
N GLN A 33 7.19 -1.36 -1.60
CA GLN A 33 8.50 -1.50 -2.25
C GLN A 33 8.68 -2.91 -2.83
N ARG A 34 8.33 -3.93 -2.06
CA ARG A 34 8.40 -5.33 -2.50
C ARG A 34 7.49 -5.60 -3.70
N THR A 35 6.27 -5.06 -3.68
CA THR A 35 5.33 -5.21 -4.79
C THR A 35 5.89 -4.59 -6.08
N ILE A 36 6.43 -3.37 -6.00
CA ILE A 36 7.06 -2.72 -7.14
C ILE A 36 8.22 -3.56 -7.69
N GLN A 37 9.06 -4.11 -6.81
CA GLN A 37 10.18 -4.96 -7.22
C GLN A 37 9.73 -6.27 -7.89
N MET A 38 8.63 -6.86 -7.45
CA MET A 38 8.09 -8.10 -8.03
C MET A 38 7.60 -7.92 -9.47
N PHE A 39 7.15 -6.73 -9.83
CA PHE A 39 6.67 -6.42 -11.18
C PHE A 39 7.78 -5.90 -12.11
N ASN A 40 8.99 -5.70 -11.61
CA ASN A 40 10.11 -5.24 -12.41
C ASN A 40 10.93 -6.41 -12.98
N PRO A 41 11.40 -6.32 -14.25
CA PRO A 41 10.96 -5.40 -15.29
C PRO A 41 9.66 -5.85 -15.98
N VAL A 42 8.94 -4.89 -16.57
CA VAL A 42 7.81 -5.16 -17.45
C VAL A 42 8.32 -5.10 -18.89
N SER A 43 8.29 -6.23 -19.59
CA SER A 43 8.69 -6.31 -20.99
C SER A 43 7.49 -6.05 -21.90
N ILE A 44 7.67 -5.16 -22.85
CA ILE A 44 6.69 -4.83 -23.89
C ILE A 44 7.33 -5.15 -25.25
N HIS A 45 6.63 -5.91 -26.05
CA HIS A 45 7.04 -6.29 -27.39
C HIS A 45 5.82 -6.34 -28.30
N SER A 46 6.07 -6.22 -29.61
CA SER A 46 5.05 -6.36 -30.65
C SER A 46 5.12 -7.77 -31.25
N GLU A 47 3.97 -8.39 -31.47
CA GLU A 47 3.88 -9.70 -32.11
C GLU A 47 4.49 -9.69 -33.53
N ASN A 48 4.45 -8.55 -34.20
CA ASN A 48 5.03 -8.37 -35.53
C ASN A 48 6.57 -8.42 -35.55
N ASP A 49 7.20 -8.21 -34.41
CA ASP A 49 8.65 -8.19 -34.26
C ASP A 49 9.22 -9.53 -33.74
N TYR A 50 8.37 -10.54 -33.61
CA TYR A 50 8.76 -11.87 -33.17
C TYR A 50 9.38 -12.72 -34.24
N VAL A 51 10.55 -13.30 -33.97
CA VAL A 51 11.25 -14.23 -34.86
C VAL A 51 11.20 -15.64 -34.30
N PRO A 52 10.33 -16.54 -34.85
CA PRO A 52 10.07 -17.88 -34.27
C PRO A 52 11.31 -18.78 -34.22
N GLU A 53 12.23 -18.63 -35.19
CA GLU A 53 13.43 -19.47 -35.28
C GLU A 53 14.39 -19.29 -34.09
N LYS A 54 14.38 -18.11 -33.48
CA LYS A 54 15.31 -17.75 -32.38
C LYS A 54 14.63 -17.42 -31.07
N ASP A 55 13.30 -17.48 -31.05
CA ASP A 55 12.49 -17.16 -29.87
C ASP A 55 12.82 -15.78 -29.23
N LYS A 56 12.97 -14.77 -30.11
CA LYS A 56 13.33 -13.40 -29.70
C LYS A 56 12.55 -12.37 -30.52
N TYR A 57 12.44 -11.17 -29.94
CA TYR A 57 11.84 -10.01 -30.60
C TYR A 57 12.93 -9.09 -31.16
N PHE A 58 12.68 -8.49 -32.31
CA PHE A 58 13.56 -7.50 -32.92
C PHE A 58 13.68 -6.23 -32.08
N LEU A 59 12.53 -5.73 -31.60
CA LEU A 59 12.45 -4.61 -30.65
C LEU A 59 11.79 -5.09 -29.37
N GLU A 60 12.49 -4.91 -28.26
CA GLU A 60 11.98 -5.18 -26.93
C GLU A 60 12.15 -3.92 -26.07
N VAL A 61 11.12 -3.58 -25.31
CA VAL A 61 11.13 -2.44 -24.40
C VAL A 61 10.94 -2.96 -22.98
N GLU A 62 11.95 -2.77 -22.14
CA GLU A 62 11.88 -3.08 -20.73
C GLU A 62 11.57 -1.80 -19.95
N ILE A 63 10.51 -1.85 -19.12
CA ILE A 63 10.14 -0.76 -18.24
C ILE A 63 10.34 -1.22 -16.80
N SER A 64 11.08 -0.45 -16.03
CA SER A 64 11.28 -0.71 -14.60
C SER A 64 10.98 0.52 -13.77
N PHE A 65 10.45 0.26 -12.56
CA PHE A 65 10.04 1.29 -11.62
C PHE A 65 11.01 1.32 -10.44
N HIS A 66 11.55 2.49 -10.15
CA HIS A 66 12.54 2.69 -9.09
C HIS A 66 12.17 3.88 -8.20
N ASN A 67 12.87 4.03 -7.08
CA ASN A 67 12.79 5.21 -6.21
C ASN A 67 11.37 5.61 -5.81
N PHE A 68 10.55 4.62 -5.40
CA PHE A 68 9.22 4.92 -4.86
C PHE A 68 9.32 5.86 -3.66
N LYS A 69 8.56 6.95 -3.69
CA LYS A 69 8.50 7.94 -2.61
C LYS A 69 7.07 8.33 -2.28
N LEU A 70 6.82 8.46 -0.99
CA LEU A 70 5.61 9.06 -0.44
C LEU A 70 5.93 10.45 0.08
N TYR A 71 5.11 11.43 -0.28
CA TYR A 71 5.27 12.80 0.16
C TYR A 71 4.34 13.11 1.33
N PRO A 72 4.71 14.04 2.22
CA PRO A 72 3.80 14.52 3.26
C PRO A 72 2.47 14.99 2.66
N PRO A 73 1.35 14.88 3.40
CA PRO A 73 0.06 15.34 2.92
C PRO A 73 0.07 16.87 2.75
N GLN A 74 -0.34 17.34 1.58
CA GLN A 74 -0.30 18.75 1.21
C GLN A 74 -1.62 19.20 0.59
N ILE A 75 -1.97 20.47 0.83
CA ILE A 75 -3.06 21.18 0.17
C ILE A 75 -2.44 22.19 -0.78
N HIS A 76 -2.88 22.15 -2.02
CA HIS A 76 -2.58 23.18 -3.01
C HIS A 76 -3.77 24.12 -3.07
N GLU A 77 -3.58 25.36 -2.64
CA GLU A 77 -4.60 26.39 -2.67
C GLU A 77 -4.70 27.04 -4.07
N ASN A 78 -5.84 27.62 -4.38
CA ASN A 78 -6.09 28.25 -5.69
C ASN A 78 -5.11 29.40 -6.01
N ASN A 79 -4.51 30.00 -4.99
CA ASN A 79 -3.50 31.05 -5.14
C ASN A 79 -2.08 30.49 -5.40
N GLY A 80 -1.94 29.18 -5.59
CA GLY A 80 -0.66 28.51 -5.80
C GLY A 80 0.13 28.19 -4.52
N ALA A 81 -0.34 28.61 -3.35
CA ALA A 81 0.32 28.28 -2.09
C ALA A 81 0.13 26.79 -1.75
N THR A 82 1.17 26.20 -1.20
CA THR A 82 1.16 24.82 -0.72
C THR A 82 1.35 24.80 0.78
N LYS A 83 0.47 24.13 1.49
CA LYS A 83 0.58 23.95 2.94
C LYS A 83 0.37 22.49 3.35
N THR A 84 0.87 22.15 4.53
CA THR A 84 0.65 20.84 5.13
C THR A 84 -0.84 20.62 5.42
N MET A 85 -1.36 19.45 5.05
CA MET A 85 -2.74 19.08 5.33
C MET A 85 -2.84 18.42 6.70
N PHE A 86 -3.66 18.97 7.58
CA PHE A 86 -4.06 18.33 8.83
C PHE A 86 -5.36 17.54 8.65
N PRO A 87 -5.55 16.44 9.41
CA PRO A 87 -6.75 15.61 9.26
C PRO A 87 -8.05 16.37 9.52
N GLN A 88 -8.09 17.23 10.54
CA GLN A 88 -9.26 18.06 10.84
C GLN A 88 -9.61 19.01 9.70
N GLU A 89 -8.62 19.61 9.06
CA GLU A 89 -8.85 20.46 7.89
C GLU A 89 -9.41 19.65 6.71
N ALA A 90 -8.90 18.43 6.51
CA ALA A 90 -9.42 17.54 5.48
C ALA A 90 -10.90 17.20 5.72
N LYS A 91 -11.32 17.00 6.97
CA LYS A 91 -12.74 16.78 7.34
C LYS A 91 -13.60 18.01 7.02
N LEU A 92 -13.16 19.19 7.46
CA LEU A 92 -13.93 20.43 7.30
C LEU A 92 -14.08 20.88 5.84
N ARG A 93 -13.07 20.63 5.01
CA ARG A 93 -13.04 21.04 3.60
C ARG A 93 -13.40 19.91 2.62
N ASN A 94 -13.89 18.78 3.11
CA ASN A 94 -14.26 17.61 2.31
C ASN A 94 -13.12 17.09 1.43
N PHE A 95 -11.89 17.15 1.93
CA PHE A 95 -10.73 16.59 1.25
C PHE A 95 -10.46 15.14 1.67
N SER A 96 -9.73 14.43 0.82
CA SER A 96 -9.14 13.13 1.21
C SER A 96 -7.76 13.37 1.80
N TYR A 97 -7.54 12.88 3.03
CA TYR A 97 -6.26 12.94 3.70
C TYR A 97 -5.32 11.90 3.09
N SER A 98 -4.44 12.32 2.20
CA SER A 98 -3.64 11.42 1.36
C SER A 98 -2.25 11.95 1.07
N SER A 99 -1.34 11.03 0.80
CA SER A 99 0.04 11.23 0.37
C SER A 99 0.16 11.08 -1.14
N THR A 100 0.91 11.94 -1.79
CA THR A 100 1.25 11.79 -3.21
C THR A 100 2.34 10.74 -3.36
N MET A 101 2.17 9.83 -4.33
CA MET A 101 3.12 8.77 -4.66
C MET A 101 3.86 9.11 -5.94
N THR A 102 5.18 8.97 -5.94
CA THR A 102 5.99 9.11 -7.14
C THR A 102 6.94 7.94 -7.32
N VAL A 103 7.29 7.65 -8.58
CA VAL A 103 8.31 6.68 -8.97
C VAL A 103 9.18 7.27 -10.06
N ASP A 104 10.39 6.75 -10.18
CA ASP A 104 11.24 6.97 -11.34
C ASP A 104 11.04 5.81 -12.31
N ILE A 105 10.77 6.13 -13.58
CA ILE A 105 10.56 5.14 -14.65
C ILE A 105 11.83 5.04 -15.46
N HIS A 106 12.41 3.86 -15.52
CA HIS A 106 13.52 3.53 -16.37
C HIS A 106 13.02 2.73 -17.57
N ILE A 107 13.28 3.24 -18.77
CA ILE A 107 12.88 2.63 -20.02
C ILE A 107 14.15 2.22 -20.77
N LYS A 108 14.25 0.94 -21.11
CA LYS A 108 15.37 0.38 -21.84
C LYS A 108 14.85 -0.22 -23.15
N TYR A 109 15.29 0.34 -24.26
CA TYR A 109 15.01 -0.14 -25.59
C TYR A 109 16.14 -1.08 -26.01
N ILE A 110 15.82 -2.31 -26.36
CA ILE A 110 16.75 -3.33 -26.82
C ILE A 110 16.44 -3.58 -28.30
N ILE A 111 17.36 -3.18 -29.18
CA ILE A 111 17.24 -3.36 -30.62
C ILE A 111 18.23 -4.45 -31.04
N ARG A 112 17.75 -5.49 -31.72
CA ARG A 112 18.54 -6.62 -32.17
C ARG A 112 18.73 -6.59 -33.67
N ASN A 113 19.83 -7.19 -34.17
CA ASN A 113 20.06 -7.36 -35.58
C ASN A 113 19.15 -8.46 -36.13
N THR A 114 18.57 -8.23 -37.32
CA THR A 114 17.64 -9.15 -37.99
C THR A 114 18.26 -10.51 -38.30
N GLU A 115 19.56 -10.56 -38.64
CA GLU A 115 20.21 -11.80 -39.08
C GLU A 115 20.68 -12.67 -37.91
N GLN A 116 21.33 -12.06 -36.92
CA GLN A 116 21.95 -12.81 -35.80
C GLN A 116 21.18 -12.73 -34.52
N MET A 117 20.20 -11.81 -34.43
CA MET A 117 19.41 -11.51 -33.21
C MET A 117 20.28 -11.15 -32.00
N GLU A 118 21.47 -10.63 -32.28
CA GLU A 118 22.32 -10.06 -31.23
C GLU A 118 21.91 -8.62 -30.95
N THR A 119 22.10 -8.20 -29.70
CA THR A 119 21.80 -6.82 -29.33
C THR A 119 22.73 -5.85 -30.00
N THR A 120 22.20 -5.08 -30.95
CA THR A 120 22.97 -4.09 -31.72
C THR A 120 23.03 -2.76 -31.02
N LYS A 121 21.92 -2.37 -30.38
CA LYS A 121 21.82 -1.07 -29.72
C LYS A 121 20.92 -1.14 -28.49
N THR A 122 21.39 -0.56 -27.41
CA THR A 122 20.59 -0.35 -26.21
C THR A 122 20.47 1.15 -25.96
N ILE A 123 19.25 1.64 -25.78
CA ILE A 123 18.96 3.03 -25.48
C ILE A 123 18.26 3.06 -24.12
N GLU A 124 18.78 3.82 -23.19
CA GLU A 124 18.18 3.98 -21.87
C GLU A 124 17.64 5.40 -21.69
N LYS A 125 16.46 5.49 -21.11
CA LYS A 125 15.80 6.75 -20.79
C LYS A 125 15.25 6.67 -19.37
N VAL A 126 15.54 7.67 -18.55
CA VAL A 126 15.01 7.80 -17.20
C VAL A 126 14.04 8.97 -17.16
N ILE A 127 12.85 8.74 -16.62
CA ILE A 127 11.84 9.77 -16.37
C ILE A 127 11.63 9.82 -14.87
N PRO A 128 12.19 10.84 -14.21
CA PRO A 128 12.15 10.92 -12.73
C PRO A 128 10.83 11.50 -12.22
N LYS A 129 10.47 11.13 -11.00
CA LYS A 129 9.38 11.71 -10.20
C LYS A 129 8.01 11.71 -10.88
N ILE A 130 7.68 10.64 -11.58
CA ILE A 130 6.35 10.49 -12.17
C ILE A 130 5.34 10.27 -11.05
N ASN A 131 4.30 11.10 -11.02
CA ASN A 131 3.18 10.94 -10.08
C ASN A 131 2.29 9.78 -10.55
N ILE A 132 2.21 8.74 -9.72
CA ILE A 132 1.38 7.55 -9.99
C ILE A 132 0.03 7.58 -9.27
N GLY A 133 -0.17 8.56 -8.37
CA GLY A 133 -1.44 8.72 -7.68
C GLY A 133 -1.28 9.22 -6.25
N LYS A 134 -2.38 9.12 -5.51
CA LYS A 134 -2.47 9.50 -4.09
C LYS A 134 -2.90 8.30 -3.26
N MET A 135 -2.20 8.07 -2.15
CA MET A 135 -2.52 7.01 -1.19
C MET A 135 -3.14 7.62 0.07
N PRO A 136 -4.32 7.17 0.50
CA PRO A 136 -4.92 7.60 1.75
C PRO A 136 -4.00 7.30 2.93
N ILE A 137 -3.91 8.22 3.88
CA ILE A 137 -3.10 8.07 5.09
C ILE A 137 -3.99 7.64 6.25
N MET A 138 -3.62 6.55 6.92
CA MET A 138 -4.29 6.15 8.16
C MET A 138 -3.86 7.08 9.31
N LEU A 139 -4.82 7.59 10.07
CA LEU A 139 -4.53 8.46 11.20
C LEU A 139 -3.69 7.74 12.26
N LYS A 140 -2.72 8.48 12.81
CA LYS A 140 -1.71 8.01 13.77
C LYS A 140 -0.77 6.91 13.24
N SER A 141 -0.77 6.62 11.93
CA SER A 141 0.27 5.80 11.31
C SER A 141 1.62 6.51 11.26
N ALA A 142 2.68 5.80 10.89
CA ALA A 142 4.05 6.33 10.80
C ALA A 142 4.18 7.55 9.86
N ILE A 143 3.39 7.58 8.77
CA ILE A 143 3.40 8.68 7.78
C ILE A 143 2.38 9.78 8.11
N CYS A 144 1.59 9.62 9.16
CA CYS A 144 0.60 10.61 9.57
C CYS A 144 1.29 11.84 10.17
N ILE A 145 0.86 13.03 9.77
CA ILE A 145 1.42 14.30 10.27
C ILE A 145 1.29 14.45 11.79
N LEU A 146 0.22 13.89 12.38
CA LEU A 146 0.02 13.90 13.83
C LEU A 146 1.08 13.08 14.58
N LYS A 147 1.55 11.99 13.98
CA LYS A 147 2.62 11.17 14.55
C LYS A 147 3.99 11.84 14.41
N GLN A 148 4.19 12.56 13.31
CA GLN A 148 5.44 13.29 13.06
C GLN A 148 5.56 14.54 13.94
N ASN A 149 4.43 15.22 14.24
CA ASN A 149 4.38 16.45 15.01
C ASN A 149 3.73 16.26 16.39
N GLN A 150 4.23 15.31 17.17
CA GLN A 150 3.71 15.00 18.53
C GLN A 150 3.85 16.16 19.53
N HIS A 151 4.66 17.16 19.21
CA HIS A 151 4.86 18.35 20.05
C HIS A 151 3.70 19.35 19.96
N LEU A 152 2.87 19.26 18.91
CA LEU A 152 1.71 20.11 18.76
C LEU A 152 0.58 19.64 19.69
N SER A 153 -0.03 20.59 20.37
CA SER A 153 -1.17 20.27 21.23
C SER A 153 -2.42 19.88 20.42
N PRO A 154 -3.31 19.05 20.96
CA PRO A 154 -4.57 18.74 20.30
C PRO A 154 -5.41 19.98 19.97
N ARG A 155 -5.27 21.07 20.76
CA ARG A 155 -5.96 22.33 20.49
C ARG A 155 -5.43 23.04 19.24
N GLU A 156 -4.14 22.96 18.97
CA GLU A 156 -3.52 23.55 17.79
C GLU A 156 -3.84 22.77 16.51
N THR A 157 -3.89 21.45 16.62
CA THR A 157 -4.23 20.57 15.49
C THR A 157 -5.72 20.47 15.25
N GLY A 158 -6.57 20.85 16.22
CA GLY A 158 -8.02 20.69 16.18
C GLY A 158 -8.49 19.25 16.41
N GLU A 159 -7.60 18.34 16.81
CA GLU A 159 -7.90 16.93 16.98
C GLU A 159 -8.33 16.59 18.41
N CYS A 160 -9.11 15.52 18.57
CA CYS A 160 -9.50 15.02 19.86
C CYS A 160 -8.34 14.28 20.55
N SER A 161 -8.06 14.60 21.81
CA SER A 161 -6.97 13.98 22.58
C SER A 161 -7.19 12.49 22.85
N VAL A 162 -8.45 12.04 22.89
CA VAL A 162 -8.85 10.64 23.13
C VAL A 162 -9.11 9.85 21.84
N ASP A 163 -8.92 10.45 20.68
CA ASP A 163 -9.02 9.74 19.41
C ASP A 163 -7.87 8.75 19.26
N SER A 164 -8.18 7.47 19.07
CA SER A 164 -7.18 6.39 18.89
C SER A 164 -6.59 6.31 17.49
N GLY A 165 -7.18 6.96 16.47
CA GLY A 165 -6.78 6.85 15.07
C GLY A 165 -7.17 5.51 14.44
N GLY A 166 -6.38 5.04 13.47
CA GLY A 166 -6.62 3.75 12.80
C GLY A 166 -7.71 3.78 11.73
N TYR A 167 -8.09 4.96 11.25
CA TYR A 167 -9.08 5.16 10.19
C TYR A 167 -8.55 6.13 9.13
N PHE A 168 -9.28 6.24 8.02
CA PHE A 168 -8.98 7.12 6.90
C PHE A 168 -9.98 8.25 6.81
N ILE A 169 -9.58 9.38 6.21
CA ILE A 169 -10.48 10.47 5.86
C ILE A 169 -10.55 10.54 4.34
N ILE A 170 -11.73 10.24 3.79
CA ILE A 170 -11.99 10.22 2.35
C ILE A 170 -13.13 11.20 2.05
N LYS A 171 -12.83 12.25 1.29
CA LYS A 171 -13.79 13.32 0.96
C LYS A 171 -14.49 13.85 2.22
N GLY A 172 -13.73 14.09 3.28
CA GLY A 172 -14.21 14.60 4.55
C GLY A 172 -14.87 13.58 5.49
N SER A 173 -15.19 12.38 5.02
CA SER A 173 -15.81 11.33 5.83
C SER A 173 -14.77 10.39 6.41
N GLU A 174 -14.97 9.99 7.67
CA GLU A 174 -14.16 8.97 8.33
C GLU A 174 -14.55 7.59 7.81
N LYS A 175 -13.56 6.83 7.34
CA LYS A 175 -13.70 5.48 6.80
C LYS A 175 -12.75 4.55 7.52
N THR A 176 -13.25 3.40 7.94
CA THR A 176 -12.43 2.34 8.55
C THR A 176 -12.52 1.05 7.75
N VAL A 177 -11.49 0.22 7.89
CA VAL A 177 -11.51 -1.15 7.36
C VAL A 177 -12.03 -2.05 8.46
N LEU A 178 -13.18 -2.69 8.23
CA LEU A 178 -13.73 -3.65 9.18
C LEU A 178 -12.91 -4.93 9.16
N GLY A 179 -12.40 -5.32 10.34
CA GLY A 179 -11.74 -6.61 10.51
C GLY A 179 -12.74 -7.76 10.33
N GLN A 180 -12.35 -8.76 9.54
CA GLN A 180 -13.12 -9.99 9.39
C GLN A 180 -12.24 -11.18 9.77
N GLU A 181 -12.70 -11.94 10.76
CA GLU A 181 -12.02 -13.15 11.18
C GLU A 181 -12.41 -14.33 10.28
N ARG A 182 -11.43 -15.11 9.88
CA ARG A 182 -11.64 -16.35 9.12
C ARG A 182 -10.68 -17.43 9.60
N ALA A 183 -11.00 -18.70 9.33
CA ALA A 183 -10.08 -19.80 9.58
C ALA A 183 -8.80 -19.61 8.74
N ALA A 184 -7.64 -19.85 9.35
CA ALA A 184 -6.36 -19.75 8.65
C ALA A 184 -6.25 -20.80 7.54
N GLU A 185 -5.68 -20.42 6.41
CA GLU A 185 -5.37 -21.32 5.31
C GLU A 185 -4.08 -22.12 5.62
N ASN A 186 -3.86 -23.21 4.88
CA ASN A 186 -2.69 -24.09 5.01
C ASN A 186 -2.53 -24.72 6.41
N ARG A 187 -3.67 -24.99 7.09
CA ARG A 187 -3.74 -25.68 8.38
C ARG A 187 -4.74 -26.81 8.34
N ILE A 188 -4.47 -27.85 9.13
CA ILE A 188 -5.39 -28.97 9.32
C ILE A 188 -6.28 -28.65 10.52
N TYR A 189 -7.60 -28.74 10.29
CA TYR A 189 -8.62 -28.58 11.33
C TYR A 189 -9.31 -29.92 11.49
N CYS A 190 -9.35 -30.45 12.72
CA CYS A 190 -10.02 -31.70 13.06
C CYS A 190 -11.31 -31.40 13.84
N PHE A 191 -12.39 -32.05 13.43
CA PHE A 191 -13.71 -31.85 14.03
C PHE A 191 -14.34 -33.20 14.38
N ASP A 192 -15.14 -33.21 15.45
CA ASP A 192 -15.99 -34.33 15.79
C ASP A 192 -17.12 -34.47 14.77
N GLY A 193 -17.32 -35.67 14.28
CA GLY A 193 -18.49 -36.00 13.43
C GLY A 193 -19.79 -35.90 14.23
N LYS A 194 -20.84 -35.35 13.61
CA LYS A 194 -22.17 -35.33 14.20
C LYS A 194 -22.71 -36.76 14.28
N ASN A 195 -23.60 -37.04 15.25
CA ASN A 195 -24.24 -38.37 15.46
C ASN A 195 -24.94 -38.97 14.22
N THR A 196 -25.27 -38.12 13.24
CA THR A 196 -25.86 -38.53 11.95
C THR A 196 -24.81 -38.84 10.88
N SER A 197 -23.50 -38.59 11.15
CA SER A 197 -22.41 -38.83 10.21
C SER A 197 -21.94 -40.29 10.27
N LYS A 198 -21.55 -40.85 9.12
CA LYS A 198 -20.88 -42.13 9.03
C LYS A 198 -19.52 -42.18 9.74
N TRP A 199 -18.89 -41.03 9.87
CA TRP A 199 -17.55 -40.88 10.37
C TRP A 199 -17.58 -40.20 11.74
N SER A 200 -16.79 -40.70 12.70
CA SER A 200 -16.64 -40.13 14.05
C SER A 200 -15.81 -38.85 14.05
N TRP A 201 -14.89 -38.75 13.14
CA TRP A 201 -13.97 -37.61 12.96
C TRP A 201 -13.80 -37.25 11.51
N PHE A 202 -13.62 -35.98 11.23
CA PHE A 202 -13.23 -35.51 9.91
C PHE A 202 -12.22 -34.39 10.02
N ALA A 203 -11.34 -34.27 9.04
CA ALA A 203 -10.33 -33.24 8.95
C ALA A 203 -10.56 -32.41 7.69
N GLU A 204 -10.42 -31.10 7.83
CA GLU A 204 -10.49 -30.16 6.71
C GLU A 204 -9.12 -29.50 6.54
N PHE A 205 -8.68 -29.40 5.30
CA PHE A 205 -7.47 -28.71 4.92
C PHE A 205 -7.72 -27.88 3.67
N LYS A 206 -7.50 -26.56 3.76
CA LYS A 206 -7.57 -25.66 2.62
C LYS A 206 -6.18 -25.24 2.21
N SER A 207 -5.70 -25.82 1.11
CA SER A 207 -4.41 -25.46 0.54
C SER A 207 -4.53 -24.21 -0.33
N VAL A 208 -3.74 -23.19 -0.03
CA VAL A 208 -3.65 -21.97 -0.83
C VAL A 208 -2.17 -21.68 -1.07
N PRO A 209 -1.69 -21.73 -2.32
CA PRO A 209 -0.31 -21.41 -2.64
C PRO A 209 -0.04 -19.92 -2.49
N ASP A 210 1.18 -19.57 -2.12
CA ASP A 210 1.63 -18.17 -1.99
C ASP A 210 1.90 -17.50 -3.35
N TYR A 211 1.84 -18.28 -4.42
CA TYR A 211 2.07 -17.82 -5.80
C TYR A 211 0.95 -18.31 -6.72
N LYS A 212 0.69 -17.54 -7.74
CA LYS A 212 -0.17 -17.94 -8.87
C LYS A 212 0.69 -18.27 -10.06
#